data_223ca8281fba0633a47f249294f317de
#
_entry.id   223ca8281fba0633a47f249294f317de
#
_cell.length_a   1.000
_cell.length_b   1.000
_cell.length_c   1.000
_cell.angle_alpha   90.00
_cell.angle_beta   90.00
_cell.angle_gamma   90.00
#
_symmetry.space_group_name_H-M   'P 1'
#
loop_
_entity.id
_entity.type
_entity.pdbx_description
1 polymer ?
#
loop_
_entity_poly.entity_id
_entity_poly.type
_entity_poly.pdbx_seq_one_letter_code
_entity_poly.pdbx_strand_id
1 'polypeptide(L)'
;MTEQAVNLRTSGGDEAIDWATTLERLDTLLRIRTTPIGMKMFGTVAEMEAVKRIRRPDDIHTADQIVSMAARLNWTVGITGQDLVGTQCQAVLGLGGQDDAWYSGQQMAGVWFETMEDSAAHQEAMHVVPVGQYEAMAVSPLRTGRLDPPDICLIYATPGQMIILINGLQWSGYKKLDWGCVGESACADSWGRALSTGEPSLSIPCYAERRYGGVNDDEMLMAVTPQQLVKAIDGMAALSRNGLRYPIPPYGIQSDARAGLGASY
;
A
#
# COMPACT_ATOMS: atom_id res chain seq x y z
N MET A 1 -13.23 -24.90 -5.35
CA MET A 1 -11.90 -25.18 -4.78
C MET A 1 -11.74 -24.23 -3.61
N THR A 2 -11.64 -24.74 -2.40
CA THR A 2 -11.51 -23.94 -1.18
C THR A 2 -10.12 -23.30 -1.16
N GLU A 3 -10.03 -22.03 -1.52
CA GLU A 3 -8.83 -21.23 -1.27
C GLU A 3 -8.60 -21.12 0.23
N GLN A 4 -7.45 -21.61 0.67
CA GLN A 4 -6.99 -21.43 2.03
C GLN A 4 -6.69 -19.94 2.24
N ALA A 5 -7.39 -19.30 3.17
CA ALA A 5 -7.07 -17.96 3.63
C ALA A 5 -5.58 -17.90 3.99
N VAL A 6 -4.84 -17.03 3.32
CA VAL A 6 -3.42 -16.82 3.62
C VAL A 6 -3.32 -16.17 4.99
N ASN A 7 -2.83 -16.91 5.95
CA ASN A 7 -2.59 -16.38 7.29
C ASN A 7 -1.28 -15.58 7.26
N LEU A 8 -1.35 -14.29 7.07
CA LEU A 8 -0.20 -13.36 6.97
C LEU A 8 0.68 -13.35 8.24
N ARG A 9 0.21 -13.98 9.33
CA ARG A 9 0.91 -13.99 10.62
C ARG A 9 2.01 -15.04 10.75
N THR A 10 2.32 -15.82 9.72
CA THR A 10 3.35 -16.87 9.80
C THR A 10 4.33 -16.79 8.65
N SER A 11 5.44 -16.11 8.85
CA SER A 11 6.80 -16.49 8.39
C SER A 11 7.75 -15.30 8.36
N GLY A 12 8.44 -15.07 9.43
CA GLY A 12 9.57 -14.13 9.48
C GLY A 12 9.88 -13.81 10.94
N GLY A 13 11.10 -14.02 11.37
CA GLY A 13 11.54 -13.98 12.77
C GLY A 13 10.98 -12.81 13.58
N ASP A 14 10.66 -13.12 14.83
CA ASP A 14 10.06 -12.25 15.87
C ASP A 14 10.95 -11.08 16.33
N GLU A 15 11.82 -10.56 15.49
CA GLU A 15 12.63 -9.41 15.87
C GLU A 15 11.84 -8.12 15.59
N ALA A 16 11.55 -7.39 16.67
CA ALA A 16 10.83 -6.11 16.58
C ALA A 16 11.58 -5.13 15.68
N ILE A 17 10.88 -4.53 14.73
CA ILE A 17 11.48 -3.55 13.80
C ILE A 17 11.64 -2.21 14.52
N ASP A 18 12.85 -1.68 14.56
CA ASP A 18 13.08 -0.28 14.94
C ASP A 18 12.61 0.66 13.81
N TRP A 19 11.34 1.06 13.91
CA TRP A 19 10.72 1.94 12.91
C TRP A 19 11.38 3.31 12.83
N ALA A 20 11.94 3.83 13.92
CA ALA A 20 12.59 5.13 13.90
C ALA A 20 13.85 5.08 13.03
N THR A 21 14.75 4.16 13.29
CA THR A 21 15.96 3.94 12.47
C THR A 21 15.63 3.53 11.04
N THR A 22 14.63 2.65 10.86
CA THR A 22 14.19 2.17 9.52
C THR A 22 13.72 3.32 8.65
N LEU A 23 12.89 4.21 9.19
CA LEU A 23 12.35 5.35 8.43
C LEU A 23 13.36 6.48 8.23
N GLU A 24 14.29 6.70 9.14
CA GLU A 24 15.40 7.62 8.93
C GLU A 24 16.28 7.17 7.75
N ARG A 25 16.56 5.87 7.64
CA ARG A 25 17.27 5.30 6.50
C ARG A 25 16.48 5.47 5.21
N LEU A 26 15.17 5.16 5.23
CA LEU A 26 14.29 5.32 4.07
C LEU A 26 14.28 6.78 3.59
N ASP A 27 14.14 7.74 4.51
CA ASP A 27 14.15 9.17 4.18
C ASP A 27 15.49 9.61 3.60
N THR A 28 16.59 9.16 4.17
CA THR A 28 17.94 9.43 3.66
C THR A 28 18.14 8.92 2.23
N LEU A 29 17.59 7.74 1.92
CA LEU A 29 17.77 7.08 0.62
C LEU A 29 16.83 7.62 -0.45
N LEU A 30 15.58 7.96 -0.11
CA LEU A 30 14.54 8.33 -1.09
C LEU A 30 14.00 9.74 -0.93
N ARG A 31 14.10 10.38 0.25
CA ARG A 31 13.53 11.71 0.51
C ARG A 31 12.05 11.79 0.16
N ILE A 32 11.27 10.80 0.62
CA ILE A 32 9.84 10.75 0.35
C ILE A 32 9.12 11.89 1.06
N ARG A 33 8.09 12.44 0.38
CA ARG A 33 7.29 13.57 0.89
C ARG A 33 6.16 13.12 1.79
N THR A 34 5.51 12.03 1.42
CA THR A 34 4.34 11.50 2.15
C THR A 34 4.80 10.53 3.23
N THR A 35 4.31 10.73 4.45
CA THR A 35 4.64 9.87 5.59
C THR A 35 4.28 8.41 5.31
N PRO A 36 5.23 7.45 5.45
CA PRO A 36 4.93 6.04 5.36
C PRO A 36 3.94 5.58 6.43
N ILE A 37 2.99 4.74 6.04
CA ILE A 37 1.86 4.34 6.86
C ILE A 37 1.90 2.83 7.08
N GLY A 38 1.60 2.37 8.30
CA GLY A 38 1.23 0.99 8.57
C GLY A 38 -0.29 0.82 8.51
N MET A 39 -0.74 -0.27 7.93
CA MET A 39 -2.12 -0.72 7.94
C MET A 39 -2.19 -2.08 8.64
N LYS A 40 -3.16 -2.26 9.52
CA LYS A 40 -3.37 -3.50 10.26
C LYS A 40 -4.84 -3.87 10.30
N MET A 41 -5.12 -5.13 10.01
CA MET A 41 -6.44 -5.74 10.08
C MET A 41 -6.63 -6.42 11.44
N PHE A 42 -7.83 -6.38 11.99
CA PHE A 42 -8.13 -6.93 13.31
C PHE A 42 -9.29 -7.93 13.24
N GLY A 43 -9.12 -9.05 13.94
CA GLY A 43 -10.14 -10.08 14.05
C GLY A 43 -11.36 -9.61 14.83
N THR A 44 -11.19 -8.66 15.76
CA THR A 44 -12.28 -8.06 16.53
C THR A 44 -12.11 -6.54 16.66
N VAL A 45 -13.25 -5.85 16.82
CA VAL A 45 -13.26 -4.39 17.11
C VAL A 45 -12.51 -4.10 18.42
N ALA A 46 -12.66 -4.93 19.43
CA ALA A 46 -12.01 -4.77 20.73
C ALA A 46 -10.47 -4.78 20.62
N GLU A 47 -9.90 -5.66 19.79
CA GLU A 47 -8.46 -5.65 19.53
C GLU A 47 -7.99 -4.35 18.89
N MET A 48 -8.75 -3.82 17.95
CA MET A 48 -8.45 -2.53 17.31
C MET A 48 -8.54 -1.38 18.32
N GLU A 49 -9.57 -1.34 19.15
CA GLU A 49 -9.77 -0.30 20.17
C GLU A 49 -8.72 -0.33 21.27
N ALA A 50 -8.07 -1.47 21.51
CA ALA A 50 -6.96 -1.59 22.46
C ALA A 50 -5.66 -0.93 21.96
N VAL A 51 -5.58 -0.53 20.68
CA VAL A 51 -4.40 0.17 20.14
C VAL A 51 -4.24 1.52 20.81
N LYS A 52 -3.03 1.78 21.31
CA LYS A 52 -2.73 3.02 22.03
C LYS A 52 -2.97 4.27 21.19
N ARG A 53 -3.75 5.21 21.74
CA ARG A 53 -4.09 6.49 21.09
C ARG A 53 -4.83 6.32 19.75
N ILE A 54 -5.55 5.23 19.59
CA ILE A 54 -6.44 5.08 18.45
C ILE A 54 -7.54 6.13 18.49
N ARG A 55 -7.90 6.64 17.34
CA ARG A 55 -9.05 7.53 17.14
C ARG A 55 -10.09 6.80 16.32
N ARG A 56 -11.36 6.99 16.68
CA ARG A 56 -12.48 6.65 15.79
C ARG A 56 -12.88 7.92 15.05
N PRO A 57 -13.20 7.85 13.75
CA PRO A 57 -13.77 9.01 13.06
C PRO A 57 -15.12 9.40 13.68
N ASP A 58 -15.41 10.70 13.70
CA ASP A 58 -16.68 11.23 14.22
C ASP A 58 -17.81 11.16 13.18
N ASP A 59 -17.45 10.85 11.91
CA ASP A 59 -18.37 10.80 10.77
C ASP A 59 -17.95 9.69 9.80
N ILE A 60 -18.77 9.41 8.80
CA ILE A 60 -18.50 8.43 7.74
C ILE A 60 -17.49 9.00 6.74
N HIS A 61 -16.46 8.23 6.42
CA HIS A 61 -15.37 8.64 5.53
C HIS A 61 -15.11 7.59 4.44
N THR A 62 -14.43 8.00 3.36
CA THR A 62 -13.83 7.01 2.44
C THR A 62 -12.59 6.40 3.09
N ALA A 63 -12.22 5.18 2.70
CA ALA A 63 -10.98 4.56 3.19
C ALA A 63 -9.74 5.40 2.81
N ASP A 64 -9.79 6.10 1.67
CA ASP A 64 -8.72 7.01 1.24
C ASP A 64 -8.55 8.19 2.20
N GLN A 65 -9.65 8.74 2.72
CA GLN A 65 -9.60 9.79 3.75
C GLN A 65 -8.99 9.26 5.05
N ILE A 66 -9.33 8.04 5.45
CA ILE A 66 -8.75 7.40 6.64
C ILE A 66 -7.24 7.24 6.49
N VAL A 67 -6.77 6.74 5.34
CA VAL A 67 -5.33 6.64 5.03
C VAL A 67 -4.68 8.04 5.04
N SER A 68 -5.34 9.04 4.47
CA SER A 68 -4.87 10.42 4.44
C SER A 68 -4.73 11.04 5.84
N MET A 69 -5.62 10.72 6.78
CA MET A 69 -5.51 11.17 8.18
C MET A 69 -4.21 10.67 8.82
N ALA A 70 -3.80 9.43 8.54
CA ALA A 70 -2.53 8.92 9.01
C ALA A 70 -1.34 9.59 8.31
N ALA A 71 -1.40 9.74 6.98
CA ALA A 71 -0.31 10.29 6.18
C ALA A 71 -0.04 11.78 6.45
N ARG A 72 -1.09 12.57 6.63
CA ARG A 72 -1.03 14.04 6.65
C ARG A 72 -1.21 14.63 8.04
N LEU A 73 -2.06 14.02 8.88
CA LEU A 73 -2.34 14.51 10.22
C LEU A 73 -1.54 13.76 11.31
N ASN A 74 -0.80 12.71 10.92
CA ASN A 74 -0.07 11.84 11.83
C ASN A 74 -0.99 11.16 12.88
N TRP A 75 -2.22 10.84 12.50
CA TRP A 75 -3.17 10.18 13.39
C TRP A 75 -3.06 8.66 13.29
N THR A 76 -3.39 7.99 14.40
CA THR A 76 -3.71 6.56 14.40
C THR A 76 -5.23 6.46 14.39
N VAL A 77 -5.79 5.92 13.33
CA VAL A 77 -7.24 5.87 13.10
C VAL A 77 -7.67 4.44 12.92
N GLY A 78 -8.70 4.02 13.66
CA GLY A 78 -9.32 2.72 13.56
C GLY A 78 -10.74 2.83 13.05
N ILE A 79 -11.16 1.91 12.20
CA ILE A 79 -12.47 1.87 11.57
C ILE A 79 -13.03 0.45 11.49
N THR A 80 -14.34 0.39 11.32
CA THR A 80 -15.12 -0.78 10.90
C THR A 80 -15.76 -0.50 9.53
N GLY A 81 -16.44 -1.47 8.95
CA GLY A 81 -17.20 -1.23 7.71
C GLY A 81 -18.30 -0.16 7.85
N GLN A 82 -18.82 0.06 9.07
CA GLN A 82 -19.87 1.06 9.32
C GLN A 82 -19.34 2.50 9.27
N ASP A 83 -18.04 2.70 9.45
CA ASP A 83 -17.40 4.02 9.41
C ASP A 83 -17.04 4.43 7.98
N LEU A 84 -17.29 3.56 7.00
CA LEU A 84 -16.91 3.77 5.61
C LEU A 84 -18.11 4.10 4.72
N VAL A 85 -17.93 5.11 3.86
CA VAL A 85 -18.74 5.34 2.67
C VAL A 85 -17.96 4.88 1.44
N GLY A 86 -18.66 4.34 0.45
CA GLY A 86 -18.02 3.81 -0.77
C GLY A 86 -17.73 2.32 -0.66
N THR A 87 -18.56 1.56 -1.33
CA THR A 87 -18.58 0.09 -1.28
C THR A 87 -17.30 -0.55 -1.81
N GLN A 88 -16.58 0.13 -2.73
CA GLN A 88 -15.39 -0.42 -3.37
C GLN A 88 -14.26 -0.70 -2.34
N CYS A 89 -13.87 0.29 -1.57
CA CYS A 89 -12.82 0.09 -0.56
C CYS A 89 -13.29 -0.82 0.60
N GLN A 90 -14.59 -0.81 0.95
CA GLN A 90 -15.14 -1.78 1.90
C GLN A 90 -14.96 -3.21 1.40
N ALA A 91 -15.28 -3.45 0.12
CA ALA A 91 -15.12 -4.75 -0.52
C ALA A 91 -13.66 -5.20 -0.59
N VAL A 92 -12.77 -4.30 -0.99
CA VAL A 92 -11.32 -4.58 -1.06
C VAL A 92 -10.76 -4.98 0.32
N LEU A 93 -11.20 -4.33 1.38
CA LEU A 93 -10.76 -4.60 2.75
C LEU A 93 -11.53 -5.76 3.43
N GLY A 94 -12.55 -6.32 2.78
CA GLY A 94 -13.39 -7.37 3.36
C GLY A 94 -14.25 -6.90 4.54
N LEU A 95 -14.45 -5.58 4.68
CA LEU A 95 -15.24 -4.97 5.76
C LEU A 95 -16.72 -4.77 5.38
N GLY A 96 -17.15 -5.29 4.22
CA GLY A 96 -18.50 -5.20 3.67
C GLY A 96 -18.49 -4.92 2.17
N GLY A 97 -19.64 -4.54 1.60
CA GLY A 97 -19.74 -4.05 0.23
C GLY A 97 -19.76 -5.12 -0.88
N GLN A 98 -19.55 -6.38 -0.57
CA GLN A 98 -19.61 -7.51 -1.51
C GLN A 98 -21.05 -8.11 -1.52
N ASP A 99 -22.00 -7.34 -1.98
CA ASP A 99 -23.43 -7.71 -2.10
C ASP A 99 -23.85 -8.01 -3.56
N ASP A 100 -25.12 -8.26 -3.79
CA ASP A 100 -25.65 -8.55 -5.13
C ASP A 100 -25.41 -7.38 -6.11
N ALA A 101 -25.44 -6.14 -5.64
CA ALA A 101 -25.15 -4.97 -6.47
C ALA A 101 -23.67 -4.88 -6.85
N TRP A 102 -22.78 -5.36 -5.98
CA TRP A 102 -21.37 -5.54 -6.28
C TRP A 102 -21.20 -6.58 -7.39
N TYR A 103 -21.66 -7.82 -7.17
CA TYR A 103 -21.42 -8.91 -8.11
C TYR A 103 -22.10 -8.71 -9.47
N SER A 104 -23.23 -8.01 -9.51
CA SER A 104 -23.92 -7.67 -10.78
C SER A 104 -23.30 -6.52 -11.55
N GLY A 105 -22.35 -5.79 -10.97
CA GLY A 105 -21.78 -4.59 -11.56
C GLY A 105 -22.64 -3.33 -11.46
N GLN A 106 -23.81 -3.40 -10.81
CA GLN A 106 -24.73 -2.26 -10.70
C GLN A 106 -24.11 -1.03 -10.08
N GLN A 107 -23.15 -1.19 -9.16
CA GLN A 107 -22.59 -0.11 -8.38
C GLN A 107 -21.77 0.91 -9.20
N MET A 108 -21.13 0.47 -10.29
CA MET A 108 -20.22 1.34 -11.06
C MET A 108 -20.66 1.54 -12.50
N ALA A 109 -21.68 0.79 -12.95
CA ALA A 109 -22.25 0.96 -14.28
C ALA A 109 -22.89 2.34 -14.46
N GLY A 110 -22.66 2.97 -15.60
CA GLY A 110 -23.13 4.32 -15.92
C GLY A 110 -22.31 5.44 -15.24
N VAL A 111 -21.33 5.11 -14.39
CA VAL A 111 -20.44 6.07 -13.73
C VAL A 111 -19.00 5.87 -14.18
N TRP A 112 -18.45 4.67 -13.98
CA TRP A 112 -17.07 4.32 -14.34
C TRP A 112 -17.00 3.39 -15.55
N PHE A 113 -18.05 2.64 -15.79
CA PHE A 113 -18.17 1.68 -16.89
C PHE A 113 -19.47 1.91 -17.64
N GLU A 114 -19.48 1.69 -18.94
CA GLU A 114 -20.65 1.88 -19.78
C GLU A 114 -21.75 0.87 -19.42
N THR A 115 -21.36 -0.37 -19.12
CA THR A 115 -22.30 -1.47 -18.88
C THR A 115 -22.12 -2.10 -17.50
N MET A 116 -23.15 -2.83 -17.06
CA MET A 116 -23.06 -3.66 -15.84
C MET A 116 -22.10 -4.83 -16.04
N GLU A 117 -21.99 -5.37 -17.24
CA GLU A 117 -21.07 -6.45 -17.58
C GLU A 117 -19.61 -6.01 -17.41
N ASP A 118 -19.23 -4.86 -17.94
CA ASP A 118 -17.88 -4.30 -17.78
C ASP A 118 -17.58 -4.00 -16.31
N SER A 119 -18.55 -3.46 -15.59
CA SER A 119 -18.43 -3.19 -14.17
C SER A 119 -18.25 -4.47 -13.34
N ALA A 120 -19.02 -5.52 -13.65
CA ALA A 120 -18.89 -6.82 -12.98
C ALA A 120 -17.52 -7.47 -13.27
N ALA A 121 -17.06 -7.41 -14.54
CA ALA A 121 -15.72 -7.89 -14.92
C ALA A 121 -14.59 -7.16 -14.19
N HIS A 122 -14.73 -5.85 -14.01
CA HIS A 122 -13.78 -5.06 -13.20
C HIS A 122 -13.75 -5.54 -11.74
N GLN A 123 -14.93 -5.77 -11.13
CA GLN A 123 -15.02 -6.21 -9.74
C GLN A 123 -14.48 -7.64 -9.55
N GLU A 124 -14.69 -8.52 -10.51
CA GLU A 124 -14.13 -9.87 -10.52
C GLU A 124 -12.59 -9.86 -10.62
N ALA A 125 -12.02 -8.88 -11.31
CA ALA A 125 -10.58 -8.74 -11.46
C ALA A 125 -9.87 -8.20 -10.20
N MET A 126 -10.60 -7.67 -9.21
CA MET A 126 -10.02 -7.05 -8.02
C MET A 126 -9.51 -8.08 -7.02
N HIS A 127 -8.35 -7.78 -6.43
CA HIS A 127 -7.89 -8.45 -5.23
C HIS A 127 -8.66 -7.93 -4.01
N VAL A 128 -9.38 -8.81 -3.34
CA VAL A 128 -10.18 -8.46 -2.17
C VAL A 128 -9.83 -9.38 -0.99
N VAL A 129 -9.95 -8.84 0.21
CA VAL A 129 -9.94 -9.63 1.44
C VAL A 129 -11.32 -10.28 1.60
N PRO A 130 -11.42 -11.57 1.96
CA PRO A 130 -12.70 -12.22 2.18
C PRO A 130 -13.53 -11.50 3.27
N VAL A 131 -14.82 -11.29 2.99
CA VAL A 131 -15.75 -10.69 3.96
C VAL A 131 -15.86 -11.56 5.21
N GLY A 132 -15.80 -10.93 6.38
CA GLY A 132 -15.88 -11.60 7.67
C GLY A 132 -14.56 -12.21 8.16
N GLN A 133 -13.47 -12.07 7.41
CA GLN A 133 -12.15 -12.45 7.90
C GLN A 133 -11.66 -11.49 8.99
N TYR A 134 -12.03 -10.21 8.90
CA TYR A 134 -11.70 -9.16 9.85
C TYR A 134 -12.94 -8.32 10.15
N GLU A 135 -13.01 -7.77 11.37
CA GLU A 135 -14.08 -6.86 11.78
C GLU A 135 -13.68 -5.39 11.69
N ALA A 136 -12.38 -5.11 11.74
CA ALA A 136 -11.86 -3.76 11.79
C ALA A 136 -10.48 -3.62 11.13
N MET A 137 -10.13 -2.39 10.82
CA MET A 137 -8.82 -1.98 10.31
C MET A 137 -8.33 -0.75 11.07
N ALA A 138 -7.00 -0.62 11.20
CA ALA A 138 -6.40 0.65 11.61
C ALA A 138 -5.24 1.03 10.71
N VAL A 139 -5.03 2.35 10.59
CA VAL A 139 -3.86 2.96 9.95
C VAL A 139 -3.11 3.86 10.91
N SER A 140 -1.81 3.91 10.80
CA SER A 140 -0.96 4.77 11.62
C SER A 140 0.33 5.12 10.89
N PRO A 141 0.93 6.30 11.11
CA PRO A 141 2.29 6.53 10.67
C PRO A 141 3.22 5.46 11.24
N LEU A 142 4.02 4.82 10.39
CA LEU A 142 4.94 3.75 10.81
C LEU A 142 5.86 4.20 11.95
N ARG A 143 6.32 5.47 11.93
CA ARG A 143 7.19 6.04 12.96
C ARG A 143 6.64 5.96 14.38
N THR A 144 5.34 5.78 14.53
CA THR A 144 4.71 5.70 15.87
C THR A 144 4.87 4.35 16.54
N GLY A 145 5.14 3.29 15.76
CA GLY A 145 5.19 1.90 16.23
C GLY A 145 3.89 1.39 16.86
N ARG A 146 2.74 2.09 16.66
CA ARG A 146 1.48 1.74 17.36
C ARG A 146 0.80 0.51 16.79
N LEU A 147 1.05 0.18 15.53
CA LEU A 147 0.52 -1.00 14.84
C LEU A 147 1.60 -2.08 14.66
N ASP A 148 2.59 -2.14 15.53
CA ASP A 148 3.73 -3.04 15.37
C ASP A 148 3.39 -4.50 15.77
N PRO A 149 3.59 -5.47 14.85
CA PRO A 149 3.82 -5.24 13.43
C PRO A 149 2.51 -4.85 12.71
N PRO A 150 2.55 -3.94 11.73
CA PRO A 150 1.43 -3.79 10.79
C PRO A 150 1.39 -5.00 9.84
N ASP A 151 0.24 -5.25 9.21
CA ASP A 151 0.15 -6.30 8.18
C ASP A 151 0.84 -5.84 6.89
N ILE A 152 0.66 -4.57 6.51
CA ILE A 152 1.33 -3.96 5.37
C ILE A 152 1.80 -2.53 5.66
N CYS A 153 2.81 -2.11 4.91
CA CYS A 153 3.35 -0.75 4.87
C CYS A 153 2.99 -0.10 3.54
N LEU A 154 2.47 1.11 3.58
CA LEU A 154 2.07 1.91 2.41
C LEU A 154 3.10 3.01 2.18
N ILE A 155 3.68 3.05 0.99
CA ILE A 155 4.72 3.99 0.58
C ILE A 155 4.26 4.75 -0.65
N TYR A 156 3.91 6.02 -0.49
CA TYR A 156 3.64 6.93 -1.60
C TYR A 156 4.95 7.59 -2.05
N ALA A 157 5.28 7.46 -3.32
CA ALA A 157 6.54 7.93 -3.87
C ALA A 157 6.40 8.28 -5.36
N THR A 158 7.25 9.19 -5.85
CA THR A 158 7.31 9.48 -7.27
C THR A 158 7.87 8.29 -8.07
N PRO A 159 7.60 8.17 -9.37
CA PRO A 159 8.14 7.08 -10.19
C PRO A 159 9.66 6.92 -10.10
N GLY A 160 10.40 8.04 -10.01
CA GLY A 160 11.85 8.02 -9.84
C GLY A 160 12.32 7.47 -8.49
N GLN A 161 11.55 7.68 -7.42
CA GLN A 161 11.79 7.07 -6.11
C GLN A 161 11.35 5.61 -6.10
N MET A 162 10.22 5.32 -6.74
CA MET A 162 9.63 4.00 -6.82
C MET A 162 10.53 2.97 -7.49
N ILE A 163 11.20 3.35 -8.61
CA ILE A 163 12.12 2.43 -9.28
C ILE A 163 13.33 2.07 -8.41
N ILE A 164 13.83 3.00 -7.58
CA ILE A 164 14.91 2.70 -6.63
C ILE A 164 14.43 1.78 -5.51
N LEU A 165 13.19 1.95 -5.02
CA LEU A 165 12.57 1.07 -4.03
C LEU A 165 12.40 -0.36 -4.59
N ILE A 166 11.91 -0.49 -5.83
CA ILE A 166 11.78 -1.77 -6.55
C ILE A 166 13.15 -2.45 -6.69
N ASN A 167 14.17 -1.71 -7.14
CA ASN A 167 15.52 -2.26 -7.26
C ASN A 167 16.08 -2.71 -5.91
N GLY A 168 15.75 -2.00 -4.82
CA GLY A 168 16.08 -2.41 -3.45
C GLY A 168 15.45 -3.74 -3.07
N LEU A 169 14.16 -3.94 -3.38
CA LEU A 169 13.46 -5.21 -3.15
C LEU A 169 14.10 -6.37 -3.93
N GLN A 170 14.62 -6.09 -5.13
CA GLN A 170 15.20 -7.07 -6.03
C GLN A 170 16.70 -7.29 -5.83
N TRP A 171 17.37 -6.50 -5.01
CA TRP A 171 18.82 -6.56 -4.78
C TRP A 171 19.28 -7.95 -4.35
N SER A 172 18.56 -8.60 -3.45
CA SER A 172 18.88 -9.92 -2.94
C SER A 172 17.74 -10.88 -3.23
N GLY A 173 18.02 -12.00 -3.89
CA GLY A 173 17.01 -12.98 -4.30
C GLY A 173 16.03 -12.34 -5.29
N TYR A 174 16.52 -12.07 -6.49
CA TYR A 174 15.72 -11.44 -7.55
C TYR A 174 14.41 -12.18 -7.79
N LYS A 175 13.32 -11.42 -7.76
CA LYS A 175 11.99 -11.86 -8.20
C LYS A 175 11.40 -10.74 -9.04
N LYS A 176 10.91 -11.07 -10.23
CA LYS A 176 10.12 -10.11 -11.02
C LYS A 176 8.87 -9.73 -10.23
N LEU A 177 8.59 -8.45 -10.15
CA LEU A 177 7.33 -7.97 -9.61
C LEU A 177 6.32 -7.91 -10.76
N ASP A 178 5.23 -8.63 -10.60
CA ASP A 178 4.09 -8.56 -11.50
C ASP A 178 2.99 -7.73 -10.82
N TRP A 179 2.49 -6.73 -11.53
CA TRP A 179 1.40 -5.88 -11.08
C TRP A 179 0.46 -5.58 -12.24
N GLY A 180 -0.82 -5.45 -11.92
CA GLY A 180 -1.86 -5.08 -12.85
C GLY A 180 -2.33 -3.65 -12.62
N CYS A 181 -3.35 -3.27 -13.35
CA CYS A 181 -4.06 -2.02 -13.14
C CYS A 181 -5.55 -2.26 -13.43
N VAL A 182 -6.36 -2.25 -12.40
CA VAL A 182 -7.83 -2.33 -12.55
C VAL A 182 -8.44 -0.99 -12.94
N GLY A 183 -7.65 0.09 -12.91
CA GLY A 183 -8.10 1.45 -13.20
C GLY A 183 -8.68 2.12 -11.95
N GLU A 184 -9.99 2.23 -11.85
CA GLU A 184 -10.64 2.69 -10.62
C GLU A 184 -10.52 1.62 -9.53
N SER A 185 -10.58 2.04 -8.27
CA SER A 185 -10.36 1.15 -7.11
C SER A 185 -8.94 0.56 -7.04
N ALA A 186 -7.93 1.37 -7.36
CA ALA A 186 -6.51 0.98 -7.33
C ALA A 186 -6.03 0.48 -5.96
N CYS A 187 -6.80 0.70 -4.90
CA CYS A 187 -6.60 0.04 -3.60
C CYS A 187 -6.64 -1.49 -3.70
N ALA A 188 -7.35 -2.08 -4.69
CA ALA A 188 -7.34 -3.52 -4.94
C ALA A 188 -5.97 -3.99 -5.44
N ASP A 189 -5.30 -3.21 -6.31
CA ASP A 189 -3.99 -3.53 -6.86
C ASP A 189 -2.85 -3.35 -5.82
N SER A 190 -3.09 -2.53 -4.80
CA SER A 190 -2.12 -2.26 -3.72
C SER A 190 -2.51 -2.93 -2.40
N TRP A 191 -3.48 -2.37 -1.67
CA TRP A 191 -3.85 -2.87 -0.34
C TRP A 191 -4.42 -4.28 -0.40
N GLY A 192 -5.42 -4.48 -1.26
CA GLY A 192 -6.11 -5.76 -1.41
C GLY A 192 -5.14 -6.87 -1.80
N ARG A 193 -4.29 -6.63 -2.82
CA ARG A 193 -3.32 -7.61 -3.27
C ARG A 193 -2.25 -7.90 -2.21
N ALA A 194 -1.70 -6.88 -1.56
CA ALA A 194 -0.69 -7.08 -0.52
C ALA A 194 -1.27 -7.83 0.69
N LEU A 195 -2.49 -7.49 1.13
CA LEU A 195 -3.19 -8.14 2.24
C LEU A 195 -3.57 -9.60 1.92
N SER A 196 -4.01 -9.88 0.69
CA SER A 196 -4.48 -11.22 0.30
C SER A 196 -3.37 -12.17 -0.12
N THR A 197 -2.25 -11.65 -0.65
CA THR A 197 -1.17 -12.49 -1.20
C THR A 197 0.14 -12.42 -0.42
N GLY A 198 0.35 -11.39 0.38
CA GLY A 198 1.66 -11.10 1.01
C GLY A 198 2.75 -10.65 0.03
N GLU A 199 2.41 -10.41 -1.24
CA GLU A 199 3.36 -10.01 -2.27
C GLU A 199 3.49 -8.49 -2.33
N PRO A 200 4.69 -7.95 -2.66
CA PRO A 200 4.84 -6.54 -2.97
C PRO A 200 3.89 -6.13 -4.08
N SER A 201 3.16 -5.06 -3.86
CA SER A 201 2.08 -4.63 -4.74
C SER A 201 2.24 -3.16 -5.07
N LEU A 202 2.03 -2.81 -6.35
CA LEU A 202 2.22 -1.46 -6.87
C LEU A 202 0.95 -1.02 -7.57
N SER A 203 0.52 0.22 -7.36
CA SER A 203 -0.58 0.82 -8.09
C SER A 203 -0.31 2.27 -8.50
N ILE A 204 -1.04 2.69 -9.52
CA ILE A 204 -1.22 4.12 -9.83
C ILE A 204 -2.48 4.54 -9.07
N PRO A 205 -2.39 5.46 -8.08
CA PRO A 205 -3.54 5.89 -7.30
C PRO A 205 -4.71 6.34 -8.17
N CYS A 206 -5.90 5.82 -7.88
CA CYS A 206 -7.10 6.07 -8.67
C CYS A 206 -7.68 7.48 -8.44
N TYR A 207 -8.79 7.77 -9.09
CA TYR A 207 -9.48 9.05 -8.94
C TYR A 207 -9.89 9.31 -7.48
N ALA A 208 -10.40 8.31 -6.79
CA ALA A 208 -10.84 8.44 -5.41
C ALA A 208 -9.68 8.71 -4.44
N GLU A 209 -8.56 8.00 -4.58
CA GLU A 209 -7.36 8.25 -3.77
C GLU A 209 -6.84 9.69 -3.95
N ARG A 210 -6.90 10.23 -5.18
CA ARG A 210 -6.49 11.62 -5.47
C ARG A 210 -7.50 12.61 -4.93
N ARG A 211 -8.79 12.41 -5.20
CA ARG A 211 -9.86 13.33 -4.84
C ARG A 211 -10.11 13.39 -3.33
N TYR A 212 -10.18 12.24 -2.67
CA TYR A 212 -10.52 12.13 -1.25
C TYR A 212 -9.30 11.95 -0.36
N GLY A 213 -8.32 11.15 -0.78
CA GLY A 213 -7.06 10.96 -0.07
C GLY A 213 -6.04 12.08 -0.28
N GLY A 214 -6.23 12.89 -1.33
CA GLY A 214 -5.32 14.00 -1.67
C GLY A 214 -3.93 13.51 -2.08
N VAL A 215 -3.84 12.33 -2.68
CA VAL A 215 -2.58 11.82 -3.24
C VAL A 215 -2.14 12.72 -4.39
N ASN A 216 -0.86 13.07 -4.45
CA ASN A 216 -0.34 13.96 -5.48
C ASN A 216 -0.31 13.25 -6.84
N ASP A 217 -0.43 14.05 -7.93
CA ASP A 217 -0.49 13.52 -9.30
C ASP A 217 0.78 12.78 -9.72
N ASP A 218 1.91 13.11 -9.12
CA ASP A 218 3.22 12.53 -9.37
C ASP A 218 3.57 11.37 -8.41
N GLU A 219 2.62 10.89 -7.60
CA GLU A 219 2.84 9.78 -6.68
C GLU A 219 2.22 8.46 -7.20
N MET A 220 2.95 7.38 -6.98
CA MET A 220 2.54 5.99 -7.07
C MET A 220 2.48 5.42 -5.66
N LEU A 221 1.76 4.33 -5.47
CA LEU A 221 1.65 3.62 -4.19
C LEU A 221 2.27 2.24 -4.28
N MET A 222 3.15 1.92 -3.33
CA MET A 222 3.60 0.56 -3.08
C MET A 222 3.12 0.09 -1.71
N ALA A 223 2.53 -1.11 -1.67
CA ALA A 223 2.18 -1.83 -0.47
C ALA A 223 3.10 -3.05 -0.31
N VAL A 224 3.74 -3.17 0.84
CA VAL A 224 4.71 -4.24 1.16
C VAL A 224 4.53 -4.71 2.59
N THR A 225 4.96 -5.92 2.90
CA THR A 225 5.06 -6.35 4.30
C THR A 225 6.19 -5.60 5.03
N PRO A 226 6.19 -5.54 6.37
CA PRO A 226 7.28 -4.94 7.14
C PRO A 226 8.66 -5.48 6.76
N GLN A 227 8.78 -6.80 6.61
CA GLN A 227 10.04 -7.46 6.26
C GLN A 227 10.51 -7.11 4.84
N GLN A 228 9.57 -6.98 3.90
CA GLN A 228 9.88 -6.53 2.53
C GLN A 228 10.37 -5.09 2.52
N LEU A 229 9.81 -4.21 3.35
CA LEU A 229 10.28 -2.82 3.47
C LEU A 229 11.71 -2.77 4.00
N VAL A 230 12.02 -3.51 5.07
CA VAL A 230 13.39 -3.60 5.61
C VAL A 230 14.36 -4.12 4.54
N LYS A 231 13.99 -5.21 3.87
CA LYS A 231 14.78 -5.78 2.76
C LYS A 231 15.05 -4.75 1.65
N ALA A 232 14.00 -3.99 1.27
CA ALA A 232 14.14 -2.95 0.24
C ALA A 232 15.14 -1.85 0.67
N ILE A 233 15.06 -1.40 1.93
CA ILE A 233 15.96 -0.39 2.48
C ILE A 233 17.41 -0.88 2.49
N ASP A 234 17.65 -2.13 2.88
CA ASP A 234 18.98 -2.73 2.85
C ASP A 234 19.54 -2.82 1.42
N GLY A 235 18.69 -3.24 0.49
CA GLY A 235 19.03 -3.27 -0.94
C GLY A 235 19.33 -1.90 -1.52
N MET A 236 18.51 -0.90 -1.21
CA MET A 236 18.76 0.48 -1.63
C MET A 236 20.07 1.05 -1.06
N ALA A 237 20.39 0.73 0.20
CA ALA A 237 21.65 1.13 0.80
C ALA A 237 22.86 0.48 0.08
N ALA A 238 22.72 -0.79 -0.34
CA ALA A 238 23.76 -1.46 -1.14
C ALA A 238 23.90 -0.83 -2.52
N LEU A 239 22.79 -0.58 -3.22
CA LEU A 239 22.77 0.10 -4.52
C LEU A 239 23.41 1.50 -4.44
N SER A 240 23.10 2.26 -3.38
CA SER A 240 23.68 3.59 -3.17
C SER A 240 25.20 3.57 -3.02
N ARG A 241 25.78 2.55 -2.38
CA ARG A 241 27.25 2.36 -2.32
C ARG A 241 27.87 2.09 -3.69
N ASN A 242 27.10 1.52 -4.61
CA ASN A 242 27.51 1.29 -5.99
C ASN A 242 27.22 2.47 -6.93
N GLY A 243 26.80 3.62 -6.39
CA GLY A 243 26.51 4.83 -7.15
C GLY A 243 25.08 4.92 -7.71
N LEU A 244 24.26 3.87 -7.55
CA LEU A 244 22.87 3.82 -7.99
C LEU A 244 21.96 4.35 -6.89
N ARG A 245 21.65 5.64 -6.92
CA ARG A 245 20.96 6.35 -5.83
C ARG A 245 19.93 7.35 -6.32
N TYR A 246 19.02 7.73 -5.43
CA TYR A 246 18.13 8.87 -5.64
C TYR A 246 18.73 10.15 -5.03
N PRO A 247 18.57 11.36 -5.63
CA PRO A 247 17.97 11.55 -6.94
C PRO A 247 18.82 10.96 -8.08
N ILE A 248 18.15 10.43 -9.09
CA ILE A 248 18.82 9.86 -10.28
C ILE A 248 19.34 11.03 -11.13
N PRO A 249 20.66 11.16 -11.31
CA PRO A 249 21.20 12.28 -12.08
C PRO A 249 20.91 12.09 -13.57
N PRO A 250 20.25 13.06 -14.24
CA PRO A 250 20.06 13.01 -15.68
C PRO A 250 21.37 13.41 -16.38
N TYR A 251 21.94 12.51 -17.15
CA TYR A 251 23.14 12.85 -17.96
C TYR A 251 22.81 13.41 -19.35
N GLY A 252 21.53 13.40 -19.72
CA GLY A 252 21.10 13.91 -21.01
C GLY A 252 21.70 13.12 -22.19
N ILE A 253 21.94 13.79 -23.31
CA ILE A 253 22.58 13.21 -24.49
C ILE A 253 24.09 13.38 -24.34
N GLN A 254 24.79 12.33 -23.95
CA GLN A 254 26.24 12.32 -23.80
C GLN A 254 26.87 11.32 -24.79
N SER A 255 28.10 11.61 -25.20
CA SER A 255 28.84 10.76 -26.12
C SER A 255 29.27 9.42 -25.51
N ASP A 256 29.42 9.37 -24.19
CA ASP A 256 29.68 8.12 -23.43
C ASP A 256 28.66 7.96 -22.33
N ALA A 257 27.68 7.07 -22.52
CA ALA A 257 26.64 6.75 -21.57
C ALA A 257 27.19 6.14 -20.27
N ARG A 258 28.41 5.64 -20.25
CA ARG A 258 29.07 5.05 -19.08
C ARG A 258 29.71 6.09 -18.17
N ALA A 259 29.83 7.34 -18.61
CA ALA A 259 30.53 8.39 -17.87
C ALA A 259 29.95 8.68 -16.46
N GLY A 260 28.73 8.24 -16.16
CA GLY A 260 28.11 8.40 -14.85
C GLY A 260 27.89 7.09 -14.09
N LEU A 261 28.23 5.97 -14.71
CA LEU A 261 28.17 4.65 -14.11
C LEU A 261 29.58 4.32 -13.65
N GLY A 262 29.75 3.93 -12.39
CA GLY A 262 31.08 3.49 -11.91
C GLY A 262 31.73 2.50 -12.85
N ALA A 263 33.04 2.31 -12.77
CA ALA A 263 33.89 1.57 -13.70
C ALA A 263 33.55 0.06 -13.93
N SER A 264 32.38 -0.38 -13.52
CA SER A 264 31.93 -1.79 -13.55
C SER A 264 30.89 -2.12 -14.62
N TYR A 265 30.68 -1.25 -15.63
CA TYR A 265 29.86 -1.57 -16.80
C TYR A 265 30.72 -1.76 -18.04
#